data_1e372fd459039d2d6f2260eda4728614
#
_entry.id   1e372fd459039d2d6f2260eda4728614
#
_cell.length_a   1.000
_cell.length_b   1.000
_cell.length_c   1.000
_cell.angle_alpha   90.00
_cell.angle_beta   90.00
_cell.angle_gamma   90.00
#
_symmetry.space_group_name_H-M   'P 1'
#
loop_
_entity.id
_entity.type
_entity.pdbx_description
1 polymer ?
#
loop_
_entity_poly.entity_id
_entity_poly.type
_entity_poly.pdbx_seq_one_letter_code
_entity_poly.pdbx_strand_id
1 'polypeptide(L)'
;MLLSTAFFPPLSWFAAAAEDWGRTVASNPSSVCDVYLEAHENYCKQSYRNRCIIASANGLEAISVPVVHDGDIFHTPITDIRVDYEDPWVKKAKRAIESAYSTSAYFEYYKDDVFAILDSGIPTLWELNLAIINFFIKKIRLGIRIVPTTTFVIPDQIGNLPSGSTFDPVRFAHPSHCKQWAPPVHIATGGMPLEGSFQQGRYDKDYRNVIHPKKENTILEDMNLKKPYFQVFAGKYGFQSDLSVMDLLFNEGPQSLLYLVPSLV
;
A
#
# COMPACT_ATOMS: atom_id res chain seq x y z
N MET A 1 -4.53 -10.42 7.51
CA MET A 1 -4.99 -9.10 7.02
C MET A 1 -4.83 -9.00 5.52
N LEU A 2 -5.59 -8.11 4.84
CA LEU A 2 -5.56 -7.94 3.39
C LEU A 2 -5.34 -6.47 3.01
N LEU A 3 -4.40 -6.22 2.10
CA LEU A 3 -3.99 -4.89 1.63
C LEU A 3 -3.99 -4.85 0.09
N SER A 4 -4.10 -3.64 -0.47
CA SER A 4 -3.75 -3.39 -1.87
C SER A 4 -2.26 -3.09 -2.02
N THR A 5 -1.72 -3.33 -3.21
CA THR A 5 -0.36 -2.87 -3.54
C THR A 5 -0.27 -1.34 -3.50
N ALA A 6 0.92 -0.80 -3.19
CA ALA A 6 1.12 0.64 -3.12
C ALA A 6 2.55 1.03 -3.51
N PHE A 7 2.65 2.14 -4.25
CA PHE A 7 3.91 2.77 -4.63
C PHE A 7 4.41 3.66 -3.48
N PHE A 8 5.55 3.33 -2.90
CA PHE A 8 6.06 3.97 -1.68
C PHE A 8 4.95 4.17 -0.64
N PRO A 9 4.43 3.09 -0.04
CA PRO A 9 3.22 3.11 0.77
C PRO A 9 3.22 4.17 1.86
N PRO A 10 2.05 4.70 2.26
CA PRO A 10 1.95 5.59 3.40
C PRO A 10 2.20 4.85 4.72
N LEU A 11 2.45 5.59 5.80
CA LEU A 11 2.69 5.00 7.12
C LEU A 11 1.53 4.15 7.61
N SER A 12 0.28 4.55 7.32
CA SER A 12 -0.91 3.77 7.66
C SER A 12 -0.91 2.38 7.03
N TRP A 13 -0.34 2.23 5.83
CA TRP A 13 -0.18 0.93 5.18
C TRP A 13 0.78 0.03 5.95
N PHE A 14 1.95 0.56 6.34
CA PHE A 14 2.94 -0.19 7.11
C PHE A 14 2.49 -0.47 8.54
N ALA A 15 1.77 0.47 9.16
CA ALA A 15 1.15 0.27 10.47
C ALA A 15 0.15 -0.88 10.42
N ALA A 16 -0.76 -0.88 9.44
CA ALA A 16 -1.68 -1.99 9.23
C ALA A 16 -0.91 -3.30 8.99
N ALA A 17 0.08 -3.31 8.09
CA ALA A 17 0.87 -4.50 7.76
C ALA A 17 1.61 -5.09 8.96
N ALA A 18 2.09 -4.25 9.87
CA ALA A 18 2.85 -4.67 11.05
C ALA A 18 1.97 -5.03 12.26
N GLU A 19 0.65 -4.79 12.22
CA GLU A 19 -0.22 -4.91 13.38
C GLU A 19 -0.18 -6.30 14.03
N ASP A 20 -0.34 -7.35 13.25
CA ASP A 20 -0.37 -8.73 13.77
C ASP A 20 0.99 -9.17 14.27
N TRP A 21 2.06 -8.78 13.56
CA TRP A 21 3.41 -9.04 14.02
C TRP A 21 3.73 -8.29 15.31
N GLY A 22 3.34 -7.02 15.41
CA GLY A 22 3.53 -6.21 16.61
C GLY A 22 2.89 -6.80 17.87
N ARG A 23 1.80 -7.55 17.74
CA ARG A 23 1.17 -8.26 18.86
C ARG A 23 1.94 -9.51 19.28
N THR A 24 2.64 -10.16 18.36
CA THR A 24 3.30 -11.44 18.59
C THR A 24 4.78 -11.32 18.89
N VAL A 25 5.45 -10.28 18.40
CA VAL A 25 6.91 -10.12 18.48
C VAL A 25 7.43 -10.03 19.91
N ALA A 26 6.67 -9.45 20.83
CA ALA A 26 7.05 -9.35 22.24
C ALA A 26 7.17 -10.73 22.92
N SER A 27 6.30 -11.70 22.53
CA SER A 27 6.32 -13.07 23.07
C SER A 27 7.17 -14.01 22.20
N ASN A 28 7.33 -13.72 20.91
CA ASN A 28 8.11 -14.51 19.96
C ASN A 28 8.88 -13.60 18.99
N PRO A 29 10.09 -13.15 19.34
CA PRO A 29 10.91 -12.25 18.50
C PRO A 29 11.26 -12.79 17.12
N SER A 30 11.21 -14.09 16.91
CA SER A 30 11.48 -14.74 15.62
C SER A 30 10.22 -14.98 14.80
N SER A 31 9.06 -14.50 15.27
CA SER A 31 7.80 -14.65 14.52
C SER A 31 7.84 -13.87 13.21
N VAL A 32 7.23 -14.46 12.17
CA VAL A 32 6.98 -13.80 10.89
C VAL A 32 5.49 -13.94 10.60
N CYS A 33 4.83 -12.82 10.33
CA CYS A 33 3.40 -12.79 10.01
C CYS A 33 3.18 -12.59 8.51
N ASP A 34 2.24 -13.34 7.94
CA ASP A 34 1.86 -13.19 6.54
C ASP A 34 0.91 -11.99 6.38
N VAL A 35 1.24 -11.13 5.44
CA VAL A 35 0.42 -10.01 4.97
C VAL A 35 -0.01 -10.30 3.55
N TYR A 36 -1.31 -10.44 3.35
CA TYR A 36 -1.85 -10.75 2.04
C TYR A 36 -2.02 -9.48 1.21
N LEU A 37 -1.54 -9.56 -0.03
CA LEU A 37 -1.62 -8.48 -0.99
C LEU A 37 -2.54 -8.89 -2.13
N GLU A 38 -3.61 -8.13 -2.38
CA GLU A 38 -4.58 -8.44 -3.41
C GLU A 38 -3.97 -8.28 -4.81
N ALA A 39 -3.80 -9.40 -5.51
CA ALA A 39 -3.22 -9.46 -6.84
C ALA A 39 -4.27 -9.42 -7.97
N HIS A 40 -5.53 -9.70 -7.65
CA HIS A 40 -6.62 -9.84 -8.62
C HIS A 40 -7.57 -8.65 -8.65
N GLU A 41 -7.23 -7.55 -7.95
CA GLU A 41 -8.00 -6.33 -8.08
C GLU A 41 -7.71 -5.62 -9.40
N ASN A 42 -8.69 -4.88 -9.90
CA ASN A 42 -8.48 -4.01 -11.05
C ASN A 42 -7.72 -2.74 -10.67
N TYR A 43 -7.00 -2.17 -11.64
CA TYR A 43 -6.29 -0.92 -11.44
C TYR A 43 -7.22 0.23 -11.08
N CYS A 44 -6.89 0.97 -10.03
CA CYS A 44 -7.62 2.15 -9.58
C CYS A 44 -6.76 3.41 -9.72
N LYS A 45 -7.21 4.36 -10.56
CA LYS A 45 -6.55 5.67 -10.71
C LYS A 45 -6.61 6.48 -9.42
N GLN A 46 -5.62 7.36 -9.24
CA GLN A 46 -5.57 8.31 -8.12
C GLN A 46 -5.57 7.62 -6.74
N SER A 47 -5.09 6.39 -6.67
CA SER A 47 -4.89 5.64 -5.44
C SER A 47 -3.40 5.55 -5.12
N TYR A 48 -3.05 5.00 -3.96
CA TYR A 48 -1.66 4.74 -3.61
C TYR A 48 -1.00 3.66 -4.48
N ARG A 49 -1.73 2.95 -5.34
CA ARG A 49 -1.16 1.93 -6.23
C ARG A 49 -0.09 2.48 -7.17
N ASN A 50 -0.28 3.71 -7.66
CA ASN A 50 0.67 4.35 -8.58
C ASN A 50 1.15 5.73 -8.11
N ARG A 51 0.96 6.10 -6.85
CA ARG A 51 1.45 7.36 -6.28
C ARG A 51 1.80 7.25 -4.82
N CYS A 52 2.66 8.15 -4.37
CA CYS A 52 2.88 8.41 -2.96
C CYS A 52 2.79 9.90 -2.66
N ILE A 53 2.69 10.25 -1.39
CA ILE A 53 2.68 11.63 -0.90
C ILE A 53 3.92 11.85 -0.04
N ILE A 54 4.65 12.91 -0.34
CA ILE A 54 5.81 13.37 0.42
C ILE A 54 5.61 14.81 0.89
N ALA A 55 6.35 15.25 1.89
CA ALA A 55 6.47 16.66 2.25
C ALA A 55 7.63 17.29 1.47
N SER A 56 7.38 18.42 0.83
CA SER A 56 8.38 19.20 0.09
C SER A 56 8.44 20.66 0.60
N ALA A 57 9.36 21.43 0.07
CA ALA A 57 9.47 22.85 0.37
C ALA A 57 8.20 23.66 0.02
N ASN A 58 7.34 23.14 -0.84
CA ASN A 58 6.09 23.76 -1.30
C ASN A 58 4.82 23.15 -0.66
N GLY A 59 4.98 22.27 0.33
CA GLY A 59 3.88 21.55 0.98
C GLY A 59 3.85 20.08 0.55
N LEU A 60 2.66 19.48 0.61
CA LEU A 60 2.47 18.08 0.20
C LEU A 60 2.59 17.95 -1.31
N GLU A 61 3.39 16.99 -1.74
CA GLU A 61 3.66 16.71 -3.14
C GLU A 61 3.38 15.23 -3.45
N ALA A 62 2.74 14.97 -4.60
CA ALA A 62 2.48 13.63 -5.06
C ALA A 62 3.50 13.21 -6.11
N ILE A 63 4.23 12.14 -5.87
CA ILE A 63 5.04 11.44 -6.87
C ILE A 63 4.19 10.34 -7.47
N SER A 64 4.05 10.31 -8.80
CA SER A 64 3.21 9.33 -9.49
C SER A 64 3.99 8.57 -10.55
N VAL A 65 3.72 7.27 -10.65
CA VAL A 65 4.21 6.40 -11.72
C VAL A 65 3.20 6.48 -12.87
N PRO A 66 3.61 6.92 -14.06
CA PRO A 66 2.77 6.83 -15.24
C PRO A 66 2.64 5.37 -15.68
N VAL A 67 1.48 5.02 -16.20
CA VAL A 67 1.18 3.68 -16.69
C VAL A 67 0.69 3.73 -18.13
N VAL A 68 1.00 2.68 -18.89
CA VAL A 68 0.60 2.58 -20.28
C VAL A 68 -0.92 2.45 -20.38
N HIS A 69 -1.52 3.25 -21.23
CA HIS A 69 -2.95 3.30 -21.44
C HIS A 69 -3.36 2.50 -22.70
N ASP A 70 -3.30 1.17 -22.63
CA ASP A 70 -3.76 0.28 -23.70
C ASP A 70 -5.18 -0.21 -23.36
N GLY A 71 -6.16 0.20 -24.17
CA GLY A 71 -7.54 -0.25 -24.01
C GLY A 71 -8.23 0.19 -22.72
N ASP A 72 -9.00 -0.71 -22.12
CA ASP A 72 -9.74 -0.45 -20.88
C ASP A 72 -8.88 -0.75 -19.63
N ILE A 73 -8.02 0.20 -19.33
CA ILE A 73 -7.11 0.12 -18.17
C ILE A 73 -7.84 -0.14 -16.84
N PHE A 74 -9.13 0.19 -16.78
CA PHE A 74 -9.87 0.05 -15.52
C PHE A 74 -10.40 -1.35 -15.26
N HIS A 75 -10.47 -2.18 -16.28
CA HIS A 75 -10.74 -3.60 -16.14
C HIS A 75 -9.48 -4.46 -16.27
N THR A 76 -8.31 -3.81 -16.30
CA THR A 76 -7.03 -4.51 -16.33
C THR A 76 -6.60 -4.87 -14.89
N PRO A 77 -6.28 -6.14 -14.62
CA PRO A 77 -5.73 -6.55 -13.33
C PRO A 77 -4.48 -5.73 -12.97
N ILE A 78 -4.31 -5.45 -11.69
CA ILE A 78 -3.16 -4.66 -11.21
C ILE A 78 -1.80 -5.29 -11.56
N THR A 79 -1.76 -6.63 -11.70
CA THR A 79 -0.57 -7.39 -12.10
C THR A 79 -0.14 -7.12 -13.53
N ASP A 80 -1.06 -6.74 -14.41
CA ASP A 80 -0.84 -6.58 -15.85
C ASP A 80 -0.60 -5.12 -16.25
N ILE A 81 -0.72 -4.20 -15.28
CA ILE A 81 -0.48 -2.78 -15.51
C ILE A 81 1.00 -2.52 -15.77
N ARG A 82 1.32 -2.07 -16.98
CA ARG A 82 2.68 -1.74 -17.40
C ARG A 82 3.05 -0.32 -17.03
N VAL A 83 4.29 -0.14 -16.56
CA VAL A 83 4.87 1.19 -16.30
C VAL A 83 5.24 1.84 -17.63
N ASP A 84 4.90 3.13 -17.78
CA ASP A 84 5.29 3.93 -18.93
C ASP A 84 6.64 4.59 -18.67
N TYR A 85 7.68 4.09 -19.34
CA TYR A 85 9.04 4.63 -19.27
C TYR A 85 9.37 5.63 -20.40
N GLU A 86 8.42 5.92 -21.30
CA GLU A 86 8.61 6.99 -22.30
C GLU A 86 8.56 8.37 -21.61
N ASP A 87 7.71 8.53 -20.56
CA ASP A 87 7.77 9.70 -19.68
C ASP A 87 9.04 9.60 -18.78
N PRO A 88 9.85 10.67 -18.68
CA PRO A 88 11.02 10.69 -17.81
C PRO A 88 10.66 10.82 -16.32
N TRP A 89 9.66 10.09 -15.88
CA TRP A 89 9.10 10.14 -14.52
C TRP A 89 10.13 9.74 -13.45
N VAL A 90 10.99 8.76 -13.74
CA VAL A 90 12.05 8.32 -12.81
C VAL A 90 12.96 9.49 -12.45
N LYS A 91 13.38 10.26 -13.45
CA LYS A 91 14.22 11.44 -13.23
C LYS A 91 13.50 12.52 -12.42
N LYS A 92 12.19 12.72 -12.68
CA LYS A 92 11.36 13.66 -11.93
C LYS A 92 11.19 13.19 -10.47
N ALA A 93 10.90 11.90 -10.27
CA ALA A 93 10.74 11.30 -8.94
C ALA A 93 12.03 11.41 -8.10
N LYS A 94 13.19 11.06 -8.68
CA LYS A 94 14.49 11.16 -7.99
C LYS A 94 14.78 12.60 -7.56
N ARG A 95 14.54 13.58 -8.43
CA ARG A 95 14.72 15.00 -8.10
C ARG A 95 13.79 15.47 -6.97
N ALA A 96 12.52 15.03 -6.99
CA ALA A 96 11.56 15.36 -5.93
C ALA A 96 12.01 14.77 -4.60
N ILE A 97 12.44 13.49 -4.59
CA ILE A 97 12.97 12.81 -3.40
C ILE A 97 14.24 13.50 -2.87
N GLU A 98 15.20 13.82 -3.74
CA GLU A 98 16.42 14.55 -3.36
C GLU A 98 16.08 15.93 -2.75
N SER A 99 15.21 16.68 -3.42
CA SER A 99 14.78 17.99 -2.93
C SER A 99 14.07 17.93 -1.58
N ALA A 100 13.33 16.87 -1.32
CA ALA A 100 12.58 16.70 -0.07
C ALA A 100 13.47 16.20 1.08
N TYR A 101 14.44 15.32 0.81
CA TYR A 101 15.11 14.55 1.85
C TYR A 101 16.63 14.70 1.94
N SER A 102 17.27 15.52 1.09
CA SER A 102 18.74 15.69 1.10
C SER A 102 19.30 16.15 2.45
N THR A 103 18.50 16.76 3.29
CA THR A 103 18.88 17.19 4.65
C THR A 103 18.44 16.22 5.75
N SER A 104 17.76 15.13 5.41
CA SER A 104 17.36 14.09 6.37
C SER A 104 18.56 13.27 6.82
N ALA A 105 18.60 12.90 8.10
CA ALA A 105 19.77 12.29 8.74
C ALA A 105 20.25 10.98 8.09
N TYR A 106 19.32 10.20 7.53
CA TYR A 106 19.62 8.89 6.95
C TYR A 106 19.44 8.83 5.43
N PHE A 107 19.19 9.95 4.77
CA PHE A 107 18.96 9.97 3.31
C PHE A 107 20.13 9.36 2.54
N GLU A 108 21.36 9.76 2.83
CA GLU A 108 22.58 9.25 2.18
C GLU A 108 22.76 7.72 2.36
N TYR A 109 22.24 7.13 3.43
CA TYR A 109 22.35 5.68 3.66
C TYR A 109 21.41 4.84 2.79
N TYR A 110 20.28 5.41 2.36
CA TYR A 110 19.23 4.64 1.71
C TYR A 110 18.92 5.10 0.28
N LYS A 111 19.37 6.30 -0.12
CA LYS A 111 19.02 6.89 -1.43
C LYS A 111 19.43 6.01 -2.60
N ASP A 112 20.66 5.48 -2.56
CA ASP A 112 21.20 4.70 -3.68
C ASP A 112 20.42 3.41 -3.90
N ASP A 113 20.03 2.73 -2.83
CA ASP A 113 19.18 1.54 -2.92
C ASP A 113 17.79 1.87 -3.47
N VAL A 114 17.17 2.98 -3.01
CA VAL A 114 15.86 3.44 -3.51
C VAL A 114 15.96 3.82 -4.99
N PHE A 115 17.01 4.54 -5.37
CA PHE A 115 17.23 4.95 -6.76
C PHE A 115 17.53 3.78 -7.67
N ALA A 116 18.25 2.77 -7.20
CA ALA A 116 18.49 1.53 -7.95
C ALA A 116 17.19 0.80 -8.28
N ILE A 117 16.20 0.80 -7.37
CA ILE A 117 14.87 0.23 -7.66
C ILE A 117 14.16 1.06 -8.74
N LEU A 118 14.20 2.39 -8.66
CA LEU A 118 13.58 3.26 -9.66
C LEU A 118 14.24 3.16 -11.04
N ASP A 119 15.56 2.95 -11.08
CA ASP A 119 16.33 2.81 -12.31
C ASP A 119 16.27 1.39 -12.90
N SER A 120 15.69 0.42 -12.21
CA SER A 120 15.71 -1.00 -12.59
C SER A 120 14.93 -1.33 -13.87
N GLY A 121 14.04 -0.44 -14.31
CA GLY A 121 13.22 -0.67 -15.50
C GLY A 121 12.20 -1.79 -15.34
N ILE A 122 11.75 -2.08 -14.12
CA ILE A 122 10.74 -3.11 -13.83
C ILE A 122 9.47 -2.85 -14.65
N PRO A 123 9.00 -3.82 -15.47
CA PRO A 123 8.00 -3.56 -16.49
C PRO A 123 6.60 -3.35 -15.97
N THR A 124 6.23 -3.97 -14.84
CA THR A 124 4.87 -3.89 -14.29
C THR A 124 4.83 -3.07 -13.01
N LEU A 125 3.71 -2.38 -12.80
CA LEU A 125 3.46 -1.60 -11.58
C LEU A 125 3.43 -2.51 -10.34
N TRP A 126 2.90 -3.72 -10.50
CA TRP A 126 2.86 -4.72 -9.45
C TRP A 126 4.25 -5.11 -8.96
N GLU A 127 5.13 -5.49 -9.87
CA GLU A 127 6.51 -5.91 -9.54
C GLU A 127 7.31 -4.74 -8.96
N LEU A 128 7.15 -3.53 -9.51
CA LEU A 128 7.80 -2.33 -8.98
C LEU A 128 7.37 -2.08 -7.51
N ASN A 129 6.08 -2.13 -7.24
CA ASN A 129 5.57 -1.94 -5.90
C ASN A 129 6.03 -3.04 -4.94
N LEU A 130 6.07 -4.30 -5.39
CA LEU A 130 6.59 -5.41 -4.57
C LEU A 130 8.07 -5.21 -4.24
N ALA A 131 8.88 -4.77 -5.20
CA ALA A 131 10.30 -4.48 -4.96
C ALA A 131 10.46 -3.38 -3.90
N ILE A 132 9.68 -2.31 -4.01
CA ILE A 132 9.67 -1.19 -3.05
C ILE A 132 9.21 -1.67 -1.66
N ILE A 133 8.08 -2.35 -1.56
CA ILE A 133 7.54 -2.83 -0.29
C ILE A 133 8.54 -3.73 0.42
N ASN A 134 9.11 -4.72 -0.29
CA ASN A 134 10.08 -5.64 0.27
C ASN A 134 11.39 -4.93 0.70
N PHE A 135 11.81 -3.90 -0.03
CA PHE A 135 12.93 -3.07 0.38
C PHE A 135 12.69 -2.44 1.76
N PHE A 136 11.53 -1.79 1.97
CA PHE A 136 11.22 -1.16 3.25
C PHE A 136 11.03 -2.17 4.37
N ILE A 137 10.36 -3.30 4.13
CA ILE A 137 10.25 -4.41 5.10
C ILE A 137 11.65 -4.82 5.58
N LYS A 138 12.57 -5.03 4.66
CA LYS A 138 13.96 -5.42 4.97
C LYS A 138 14.73 -4.33 5.72
N LYS A 139 14.65 -3.06 5.27
CA LYS A 139 15.42 -1.96 5.86
C LYS A 139 14.90 -1.56 7.24
N ILE A 140 13.59 -1.59 7.44
CA ILE A 140 12.95 -1.34 8.74
C ILE A 140 13.04 -2.57 9.66
N ARG A 141 13.33 -3.77 9.12
CA ARG A 141 13.41 -5.05 9.84
C ARG A 141 12.05 -5.52 10.39
N LEU A 142 11.00 -5.30 9.65
CA LEU A 142 9.68 -5.83 10.00
C LEU A 142 9.63 -7.35 9.81
N GLY A 143 9.14 -8.07 10.80
CA GLY A 143 8.93 -9.51 10.75
C GLY A 143 7.64 -9.88 10.01
N ILE A 144 7.48 -9.38 8.80
CA ILE A 144 6.32 -9.67 7.94
C ILE A 144 6.79 -10.23 6.60
N ARG A 145 5.92 -11.03 5.98
CA ARG A 145 6.11 -11.59 4.65
C ARG A 145 4.91 -11.25 3.77
N ILE A 146 5.17 -10.71 2.60
CA ILE A 146 4.12 -10.42 1.63
C ILE A 146 3.75 -11.70 0.88
N VAL A 147 2.46 -11.99 0.87
CA VAL A 147 1.86 -13.15 0.18
C VAL A 147 0.80 -12.65 -0.79
N PRO A 148 1.03 -12.71 -2.11
CA PRO A 148 0.00 -12.40 -3.09
C PRO A 148 -1.21 -13.33 -2.94
N THR A 149 -2.42 -12.80 -3.13
CA THR A 149 -3.62 -13.65 -3.20
C THR A 149 -3.59 -14.49 -4.47
N THR A 150 -4.14 -15.69 -4.40
CA THR A 150 -4.23 -16.61 -5.56
C THR A 150 -5.53 -16.46 -6.34
N THR A 151 -6.53 -15.84 -5.71
CA THR A 151 -7.83 -15.52 -6.29
C THR A 151 -8.29 -14.19 -5.72
N PHE A 152 -9.21 -13.51 -6.41
CA PHE A 152 -9.82 -12.29 -5.86
C PHE A 152 -10.54 -12.59 -4.55
N VAL A 153 -10.24 -11.80 -3.52
CA VAL A 153 -10.85 -11.95 -2.20
C VAL A 153 -12.08 -11.05 -2.10
N ILE A 154 -13.24 -11.68 -2.00
CA ILE A 154 -14.49 -10.96 -1.71
C ILE A 154 -14.50 -10.66 -0.20
N PRO A 155 -14.69 -9.39 0.22
CA PRO A 155 -14.80 -9.06 1.64
C PRO A 155 -15.93 -9.86 2.27
N ASP A 156 -15.62 -10.64 3.29
CA ASP A 156 -16.61 -11.39 4.02
C ASP A 156 -17.42 -10.42 4.91
N GLN A 157 -18.63 -10.08 4.50
CA GLN A 157 -19.55 -9.24 5.27
C GLN A 157 -20.31 -10.01 6.35
N ILE A 158 -19.79 -11.14 6.81
CA ILE A 158 -20.43 -12.02 7.82
C ILE A 158 -20.45 -11.38 9.23
N GLY A 159 -20.37 -10.09 9.37
CA GLY A 159 -20.56 -9.48 10.70
C GLY A 159 -21.89 -8.77 10.91
N ASN A 160 -22.58 -8.31 9.87
CA ASN A 160 -23.70 -7.37 10.02
C ASN A 160 -24.83 -7.48 8.97
N LEU A 161 -25.02 -8.61 8.32
CA LEU A 161 -26.22 -8.79 7.50
C LEU A 161 -27.37 -9.34 8.35
N PRO A 162 -28.55 -8.69 8.35
CA PRO A 162 -29.75 -9.27 8.94
C PRO A 162 -30.05 -10.61 8.26
N SER A 163 -30.37 -11.63 9.04
CA SER A 163 -30.79 -12.93 8.53
C SER A 163 -31.93 -12.75 7.52
N GLY A 164 -31.68 -13.03 6.23
CA GLY A 164 -32.67 -12.93 5.16
C GLY A 164 -32.33 -12.01 4.00
N SER A 165 -31.21 -11.29 4.01
CA SER A 165 -30.78 -10.46 2.86
C SER A 165 -29.98 -11.30 1.86
N THR A 166 -30.50 -11.40 0.64
CA THR A 166 -29.74 -11.94 -0.51
C THR A 166 -28.62 -10.97 -0.86
N PHE A 167 -27.42 -11.49 -1.05
CA PHE A 167 -26.25 -10.75 -1.53
C PHE A 167 -26.56 -10.15 -2.89
N ASP A 168 -26.56 -8.82 -3.02
CA ASP A 168 -26.66 -8.10 -4.27
C ASP A 168 -25.30 -7.52 -4.61
N PRO A 169 -24.54 -8.14 -5.54
CA PRO A 169 -23.19 -7.68 -5.90
C PRO A 169 -23.18 -6.28 -6.54
N VAL A 170 -24.32 -5.82 -7.04
CA VAL A 170 -24.44 -4.49 -7.70
C VAL A 170 -24.52 -3.36 -6.67
N ARG A 171 -25.03 -3.62 -5.48
CA ARG A 171 -25.19 -2.60 -4.43
C ARG A 171 -23.89 -2.15 -3.77
N PHE A 172 -22.84 -2.94 -3.86
CA PHE A 172 -21.52 -2.66 -3.26
C PHE A 172 -20.52 -2.02 -4.25
N ALA A 173 -20.96 -1.72 -5.46
CA ALA A 173 -20.15 -1.11 -6.51
C ALA A 173 -19.97 0.42 -6.37
N HIS A 174 -20.15 1.03 -5.18
CA HIS A 174 -19.98 2.47 -5.04
C HIS A 174 -19.19 2.92 -3.82
N PRO A 175 -17.98 3.45 -4.06
CA PRO A 175 -17.66 4.83 -3.83
C PRO A 175 -17.57 5.56 -5.16
N SER A 176 -18.11 6.76 -5.24
CA SER A 176 -18.37 7.57 -6.40
C SER A 176 -17.18 7.94 -7.31
N HIS A 177 -15.99 7.38 -7.10
CA HIS A 177 -14.77 7.68 -7.86
C HIS A 177 -13.97 6.44 -8.30
N CYS A 178 -14.29 5.25 -7.82
CA CYS A 178 -13.82 3.99 -8.38
C CYS A 178 -15.03 3.25 -8.97
N LYS A 179 -15.45 3.62 -10.17
CA LYS A 179 -16.59 3.00 -10.90
C LYS A 179 -16.35 1.52 -11.28
N GLN A 180 -15.39 0.81 -10.66
CA GLN A 180 -14.78 -0.34 -11.30
C GLN A 180 -14.51 -1.51 -10.38
N TRP A 181 -15.34 -1.63 -9.38
CA TRP A 181 -15.35 -2.82 -8.56
C TRP A 181 -16.41 -3.81 -9.06
N ALA A 182 -16.22 -4.31 -10.30
CA ALA A 182 -16.88 -5.52 -10.75
C ALA A 182 -15.79 -6.62 -10.82
N PRO A 183 -15.97 -7.75 -10.16
CA PRO A 183 -15.12 -8.90 -10.43
C PRO A 183 -15.19 -9.22 -11.91
N PRO A 184 -14.12 -9.74 -12.54
CA PRO A 184 -14.20 -10.18 -13.94
C PRO A 184 -15.32 -11.20 -14.03
N VAL A 185 -16.45 -10.79 -14.64
CA VAL A 185 -17.61 -11.66 -14.82
C VAL A 185 -17.31 -12.57 -16.00
N HIS A 186 -16.57 -13.65 -15.77
CA HIS A 186 -16.77 -14.88 -16.50
C HIS A 186 -17.80 -15.71 -15.77
N ILE A 187 -19.02 -15.17 -15.62
CA ILE A 187 -20.19 -16.02 -15.41
C ILE A 187 -20.64 -16.45 -16.80
N ALA A 188 -20.15 -17.61 -17.22
CA ALA A 188 -20.81 -18.33 -18.29
C ALA A 188 -22.26 -18.55 -17.85
N THR A 189 -23.20 -17.97 -18.62
CA THR A 189 -24.63 -18.25 -18.48
C THR A 189 -24.83 -19.76 -18.58
N GLY A 190 -25.24 -20.40 -17.52
CA GLY A 190 -25.73 -21.78 -17.50
C GLY A 190 -24.79 -22.86 -16.96
N GLY A 191 -24.30 -22.74 -15.75
CA GLY A 191 -23.63 -23.84 -15.07
C GLY A 191 -23.66 -23.60 -13.56
N MET A 192 -23.97 -24.65 -12.80
CA MET A 192 -23.84 -24.66 -11.34
C MET A 192 -22.43 -24.20 -10.96
N PRO A 193 -22.24 -23.50 -9.83
CA PRO A 193 -20.91 -23.15 -9.33
C PRO A 193 -20.11 -24.45 -9.16
N LEU A 194 -18.95 -24.53 -9.80
CA LEU A 194 -17.99 -25.56 -9.51
C LEU A 194 -17.57 -25.39 -8.02
N GLU A 195 -18.02 -26.30 -7.19
CA GLU A 195 -17.48 -26.49 -5.84
C GLU A 195 -15.97 -26.72 -6.00
N GLY A 196 -15.15 -25.74 -5.56
CA GLY A 196 -13.74 -26.07 -5.43
C GLY A 196 -12.69 -24.99 -5.62
N SER A 197 -12.98 -23.68 -5.71
CA SER A 197 -11.88 -22.72 -5.85
C SER A 197 -12.05 -21.32 -5.22
N PHE A 198 -12.98 -21.14 -4.33
CA PHE A 198 -12.97 -19.92 -3.50
C PHE A 198 -12.19 -20.26 -2.23
N GLN A 199 -10.93 -19.84 -2.15
CA GLN A 199 -10.28 -19.77 -0.84
C GLN A 199 -11.05 -18.72 -0.04
N GLN A 200 -11.94 -19.20 0.80
CA GLN A 200 -12.59 -18.45 1.85
C GLN A 200 -11.53 -18.15 2.92
N GLY A 201 -10.56 -17.30 2.55
CA GLY A 201 -9.57 -16.79 3.48
C GLY A 201 -10.30 -15.87 4.44
N ARG A 202 -10.45 -16.28 5.68
CA ARG A 202 -10.84 -15.40 6.77
C ARG A 202 -9.73 -14.38 6.95
N TYR A 203 -9.86 -13.26 6.26
CA TYR A 203 -9.03 -12.10 6.52
C TYR A 203 -9.73 -11.30 7.61
N ASP A 204 -9.19 -11.28 8.79
CA ASP A 204 -9.79 -10.58 9.94
C ASP A 204 -9.94 -9.09 9.69
N LYS A 205 -9.13 -8.53 8.77
CA LYS A 205 -9.15 -7.10 8.42
C LYS A 205 -8.87 -6.88 6.94
N ASP A 206 -9.69 -6.06 6.29
CA ASP A 206 -9.55 -5.64 4.90
C ASP A 206 -9.30 -4.11 4.82
N TYR A 207 -8.11 -3.72 4.41
CA TYR A 207 -7.70 -2.32 4.31
C TYR A 207 -7.64 -1.79 2.87
N ARG A 208 -7.99 -2.60 1.86
CA ARG A 208 -7.85 -2.25 0.43
C ARG A 208 -8.52 -0.92 0.04
N ASN A 209 -9.66 -0.60 0.65
CA ASN A 209 -10.42 0.62 0.38
C ASN A 209 -10.38 1.66 1.50
N VAL A 210 -9.72 1.34 2.61
CA VAL A 210 -9.54 2.23 3.76
C VAL A 210 -8.36 3.15 3.51
N ILE A 211 -7.23 2.59 3.06
CA ILE A 211 -6.00 3.34 2.80
C ILE A 211 -6.06 3.95 1.39
N HIS A 212 -6.42 5.23 1.31
CA HIS A 212 -6.61 5.94 0.05
C HIS A 212 -6.24 7.42 0.18
N PRO A 213 -5.51 8.05 -0.79
CA PRO A 213 -5.01 9.41 -0.66
C PRO A 213 -6.08 10.50 -0.56
N LYS A 214 -7.33 10.18 -0.88
CA LYS A 214 -8.48 11.11 -0.82
C LYS A 214 -9.44 10.80 0.34
N LYS A 215 -9.12 9.84 1.19
CA LYS A 215 -9.95 9.46 2.33
C LYS A 215 -9.12 9.58 3.59
N GLU A 216 -9.67 10.20 4.59
CA GLU A 216 -9.11 10.13 5.94
C GLU A 216 -9.29 8.71 6.47
N ASN A 217 -8.29 8.23 7.19
CA ASN A 217 -8.35 6.96 7.92
C ASN A 217 -7.84 7.18 9.35
N THR A 218 -8.29 6.34 10.26
CA THR A 218 -7.95 6.41 11.70
C THR A 218 -6.87 5.40 12.10
N ILE A 219 -6.28 4.68 11.13
CA ILE A 219 -5.36 3.56 11.41
C ILE A 219 -4.22 3.97 12.35
N LEU A 220 -3.56 5.11 12.06
CA LEU A 220 -2.46 5.59 12.91
C LEU A 220 -2.95 6.05 14.30
N GLU A 221 -4.16 6.57 14.40
CA GLU A 221 -4.78 6.95 15.68
C GLU A 221 -5.14 5.71 16.49
N ASP A 222 -5.85 4.76 15.88
CA ASP A 222 -6.30 3.53 16.51
C ASP A 222 -5.13 2.68 17.04
N MET A 223 -3.98 2.74 16.36
CA MET A 223 -2.74 2.08 16.76
C MET A 223 -1.85 2.95 17.66
N ASN A 224 -2.28 4.17 18.03
CA ASN A 224 -1.49 5.14 18.80
C ASN A 224 -0.11 5.45 18.14
N LEU A 225 -0.07 5.50 16.82
CA LEU A 225 1.11 5.77 16.00
C LEU A 225 1.15 7.20 15.43
N LYS A 226 0.16 8.04 15.74
CA LYS A 226 0.14 9.45 15.32
C LYS A 226 1.05 10.31 16.21
N LYS A 227 2.27 9.81 16.46
CA LYS A 227 3.30 10.50 17.25
C LYS A 227 4.21 11.28 16.32
N PRO A 228 4.54 12.54 16.64
CA PRO A 228 5.50 13.29 15.85
C PRO A 228 6.89 12.63 15.91
N TYR A 229 7.51 12.53 14.74
CA TYR A 229 8.94 12.29 14.56
C TYR A 229 9.55 13.46 13.80
N PHE A 230 10.85 13.52 13.66
CA PHE A 230 11.49 14.59 12.92
C PHE A 230 11.08 14.57 11.45
N GLN A 231 10.64 15.71 10.93
CA GLN A 231 10.36 15.93 9.50
C GLN A 231 11.00 17.23 9.05
N VAL A 232 11.67 17.21 7.89
CA VAL A 232 12.42 18.37 7.35
C VAL A 232 11.59 19.64 7.30
N PHE A 233 10.31 19.53 6.93
CA PHE A 233 9.43 20.69 6.73
C PHE A 233 8.40 20.89 7.85
N ALA A 234 8.50 20.18 8.98
CA ALA A 234 7.58 20.33 10.10
C ALA A 234 7.56 21.74 10.68
N GLY A 235 8.69 22.43 10.66
CA GLY A 235 8.77 23.82 11.11
C GLY A 235 7.95 24.80 10.27
N LYS A 236 7.68 24.47 9.00
CA LYS A 236 6.92 25.32 8.08
C LYS A 236 5.44 24.94 7.98
N TYR A 237 5.15 23.64 7.96
CA TYR A 237 3.81 23.12 7.66
C TYR A 237 3.17 22.34 8.81
N GLY A 238 3.86 22.20 9.94
CA GLY A 238 3.48 21.29 11.00
C GLY A 238 3.78 19.83 10.64
N PHE A 239 3.59 18.95 11.62
CA PHE A 239 3.78 17.52 11.43
C PHE A 239 2.69 16.92 10.52
N GLN A 240 3.11 16.14 9.53
CA GLN A 240 2.24 15.43 8.59
C GLN A 240 2.28 13.93 8.92
N SER A 241 1.17 13.36 9.37
CA SER A 241 1.16 12.03 10.02
C SER A 241 1.24 10.84 9.07
N ASP A 242 0.68 10.92 7.86
CA ASP A 242 0.51 9.77 6.96
C ASP A 242 1.22 9.99 5.61
N LEU A 243 2.48 10.39 5.67
CA LEU A 243 3.34 10.48 4.50
C LEU A 243 3.82 9.09 4.05
N SER A 244 4.44 9.02 2.86
CA SER A 244 5.18 7.85 2.44
C SER A 244 6.17 7.38 3.52
N VAL A 245 6.31 6.08 3.65
CA VAL A 245 7.29 5.44 4.56
C VAL A 245 8.73 5.91 4.33
N MET A 246 9.04 6.47 3.15
CA MET A 246 10.33 7.12 2.89
C MET A 246 10.62 8.23 3.89
N ASP A 247 9.60 9.02 4.24
CA ASP A 247 9.73 10.13 5.18
C ASP A 247 10.21 9.63 6.55
N LEU A 248 9.60 8.57 7.05
CA LEU A 248 10.02 7.95 8.30
C LEU A 248 11.44 7.35 8.20
N LEU A 249 11.72 6.55 7.15
CA LEU A 249 13.01 5.88 7.02
C LEU A 249 14.17 6.86 6.84
N PHE A 250 14.01 7.91 6.05
CA PHE A 250 15.06 8.89 5.81
C PHE A 250 15.34 9.81 7.02
N ASN A 251 14.35 10.03 7.86
CA ASN A 251 14.52 10.86 9.06
C ASN A 251 14.92 10.05 10.29
N GLU A 252 14.33 8.88 10.53
CA GLU A 252 14.51 8.08 11.75
C GLU A 252 15.42 6.85 11.55
N GLY A 253 15.67 6.46 10.29
CA GLY A 253 16.54 5.33 9.97
C GLY A 253 16.14 4.05 10.71
N PRO A 254 17.07 3.42 11.47
CA PRO A 254 16.78 2.20 12.23
C PRO A 254 15.67 2.35 13.29
N GLN A 255 15.41 3.55 13.79
CA GLN A 255 14.35 3.83 14.76
C GLN A 255 12.95 3.72 14.16
N SER A 256 12.83 3.69 12.83
CA SER A 256 11.55 3.49 12.13
C SER A 256 10.79 2.25 12.62
N LEU A 257 11.51 1.20 13.01
CA LEU A 257 10.91 -0.01 13.60
C LEU A 257 10.14 0.29 14.89
N LEU A 258 10.76 1.04 15.81
CA LEU A 258 10.15 1.37 17.10
C LEU A 258 8.97 2.34 16.96
N TYR A 259 8.99 3.15 15.90
CA TYR A 259 7.86 3.99 15.56
C TYR A 259 6.64 3.16 15.12
N LEU A 260 6.85 2.19 14.21
CA LEU A 260 5.78 1.34 13.67
C LEU A 260 5.31 0.25 14.65
N VAL A 261 6.20 -0.19 15.55
CA VAL A 261 5.92 -1.28 16.51
C VAL A 261 6.36 -0.86 17.91
N PRO A 262 5.61 0.03 18.56
CA PRO A 262 5.96 0.55 19.90
C PRO A 262 6.05 -0.54 20.98
N SER A 263 5.45 -1.71 20.76
CA SER A 263 5.50 -2.84 21.69
C SER A 263 6.89 -3.47 21.83
N LEU A 264 7.87 -3.04 21.01
CA LEU A 264 9.27 -3.45 21.11
C LEU A 264 10.09 -2.59 22.09
N VAL A 265 9.50 -1.53 22.61
CA VAL A 265 10.06 -0.67 23.66
C VAL A 265 9.47 -1.11 25.01
#